data_1117d8dea65328b09b0e755212378406
#
_entry.id   1117d8dea65328b09b0e755212378406
#
_cell.length_a   1.000
_cell.length_b   1.000
_cell.length_c   1.000
_cell.angle_alpha   90.00
_cell.angle_beta   90.00
_cell.angle_gamma   90.00
#
_symmetry.space_group_name_H-M   'P 1'
#
loop_
_entity.id
_entity.type
_entity.pdbx_description
1 polymer ?
#
loop_
_entity_poly.entity_id
_entity_poly.type
_entity_poly.pdbx_seq_one_letter_code
_entity_poly.pdbx_strand_id
1 'polypeptide(L)'
;MGSYLNPGSMLFRGSLRSKIYIDKSGLIEKINELVCTEQKYVCVSRPRRFGKSMAANMLAAYYKKDEDTKPLFDKLLISQAKSYEEHLNQYDVIRINMQQFLSETHNMEEMLSKLRNYLIMDLQEAYEKIRFREKTSLVQTMKDVFAYTGCPFIILIDEWDCLFREYQKDKEAQKKYLDFLRAWLKDQDYVGLAYMTGILPIKKYGSHSAL
;
A
#
# COMPACT_ATOMS: atom_id res chain seq x y z
N MET A 1 5.98 -9.13 12.54
CA MET A 1 5.43 -9.30 11.18
C MET A 1 3.93 -9.25 11.31
N GLY A 2 3.30 -8.19 10.83
CA GLY A 2 1.85 -8.04 10.86
C GLY A 2 1.17 -8.67 9.64
N SER A 3 -0.15 -8.72 9.66
CA SER A 3 -0.93 -9.20 8.51
C SER A 3 -0.93 -8.18 7.36
N TYR A 4 -0.92 -6.90 7.68
CA TYR A 4 -0.98 -5.79 6.74
C TYR A 4 0.26 -4.90 6.79
N LEU A 5 0.92 -4.82 7.96
CA LEU A 5 2.21 -4.15 8.12
C LEU A 5 3.34 -5.14 7.87
N ASN A 6 4.22 -4.83 6.95
CA ASN A 6 5.36 -5.64 6.54
C ASN A 6 4.96 -7.11 6.24
N PRO A 7 3.97 -7.34 5.34
CA PRO A 7 3.53 -8.70 5.04
C PRO A 7 4.68 -9.55 4.48
N GLY A 8 4.64 -10.85 4.73
CA GLY A 8 5.69 -11.78 4.26
C GLY A 8 5.84 -11.79 2.75
N SER A 9 7.06 -12.06 2.26
CA SER A 9 7.39 -12.12 0.82
C SER A 9 6.87 -13.37 0.09
N MET A 10 6.11 -14.24 0.77
CA MET A 10 5.67 -15.55 0.25
C MET A 10 4.92 -15.45 -1.09
N LEU A 11 4.05 -14.45 -1.26
CA LEU A 11 3.29 -14.27 -2.50
C LEU A 11 4.21 -13.94 -3.68
N PHE A 12 5.23 -13.12 -3.46
CA PHE A 12 6.21 -12.81 -4.49
C PHE A 12 7.14 -14.00 -4.77
N ARG A 13 7.59 -14.71 -3.72
CA ARG A 13 8.35 -15.98 -3.88
C ARG A 13 7.57 -17.01 -4.70
N GLY A 14 6.25 -17.12 -4.47
CA GLY A 14 5.37 -17.97 -5.26
C GLY A 14 5.33 -17.57 -6.74
N SER A 15 5.28 -16.27 -7.01
CA SER A 15 5.33 -15.75 -8.39
C SER A 15 6.64 -16.09 -9.09
N LEU A 16 7.78 -15.94 -8.41
CA LEU A 16 9.11 -16.28 -8.96
C LEU A 16 9.30 -17.77 -9.26
N ARG A 17 8.60 -18.64 -8.50
CA ARG A 17 8.62 -20.11 -8.69
C ARG A 17 7.68 -20.59 -9.79
N SER A 18 6.85 -19.72 -10.32
CA SER A 18 5.90 -20.09 -11.37
C SER A 18 6.63 -20.54 -12.64
N LYS A 19 6.08 -21.55 -13.32
CA LYS A 19 6.64 -22.11 -14.55
C LYS A 19 6.88 -21.03 -15.63
N ILE A 20 6.03 -20.00 -15.64
CA ILE A 20 6.18 -18.81 -16.48
C ILE A 20 6.17 -17.60 -15.56
N TYR A 21 7.29 -16.90 -15.45
CA TYR A 21 7.43 -15.63 -14.77
C TYR A 21 7.96 -14.59 -15.77
N ILE A 22 7.27 -13.47 -15.87
CA ILE A 22 7.72 -12.34 -16.68
C ILE A 22 8.26 -11.29 -15.72
N ASP A 23 9.54 -10.99 -15.81
CA ASP A 23 10.18 -9.98 -14.99
C ASP A 23 9.63 -8.58 -15.32
N LYS A 24 8.98 -7.98 -14.33
CA LYS A 24 8.48 -6.60 -14.37
C LYS A 24 9.17 -5.72 -13.33
N SER A 25 10.30 -6.17 -12.79
CA SER A 25 11.01 -5.45 -11.73
C SER A 25 11.57 -4.09 -12.15
N GLY A 26 11.70 -3.83 -13.46
CA GLY A 26 11.95 -2.49 -13.98
C GLY A 26 10.89 -1.43 -13.58
N LEU A 27 9.70 -1.86 -13.12
CA LEU A 27 8.73 -0.97 -12.49
C LEU A 27 9.29 -0.35 -11.20
N ILE A 28 10.05 -1.10 -10.42
CA ILE A 28 10.63 -0.65 -9.15
C ILE A 28 11.52 0.57 -9.37
N GLU A 29 12.36 0.56 -10.41
CA GLU A 29 13.22 1.71 -10.75
C GLU A 29 12.40 2.98 -10.97
N LYS A 30 11.29 2.88 -11.71
CA LYS A 30 10.38 4.01 -11.93
C LYS A 30 9.69 4.49 -10.66
N ILE A 31 9.35 3.57 -9.79
CA ILE A 31 8.71 3.91 -8.50
C ILE A 31 9.73 4.51 -7.53
N ASN A 32 10.98 4.02 -7.51
CA ASN A 32 12.04 4.59 -6.68
C ASN A 32 12.26 6.09 -6.93
N GLU A 33 12.13 6.54 -8.19
CA GLU A 33 12.23 7.96 -8.56
C GLU A 33 11.14 8.84 -7.91
N LEU A 34 10.05 8.24 -7.43
CA LEU A 34 8.88 8.93 -6.89
C LEU A 34 8.82 8.88 -5.36
N VAL A 35 9.54 7.97 -4.72
CA VAL A 35 9.56 7.81 -3.26
C VAL A 35 10.01 9.10 -2.59
N CYS A 36 9.25 9.58 -1.60
CA CYS A 36 9.53 10.81 -0.85
C CYS A 36 9.56 12.10 -1.70
N THR A 37 8.90 12.10 -2.86
CA THR A 37 8.75 13.30 -3.71
C THR A 37 7.30 13.80 -3.72
N GLU A 38 7.04 14.94 -4.34
CA GLU A 38 5.68 15.45 -4.57
C GLU A 38 4.84 14.50 -5.45
N GLN A 39 5.49 13.63 -6.23
CA GLN A 39 4.85 12.67 -7.15
C GLN A 39 4.63 11.29 -6.50
N LYS A 40 4.70 11.19 -5.18
CA LYS A 40 4.56 9.95 -4.39
C LYS A 40 3.20 9.25 -4.48
N TYR A 41 2.21 9.85 -5.12
CA TYR A 41 0.87 9.29 -5.29
C TYR A 41 0.72 8.65 -6.67
N VAL A 42 0.81 7.33 -6.73
CA VAL A 42 0.80 6.57 -7.98
C VAL A 42 -0.47 5.74 -8.08
N CYS A 43 -1.23 5.92 -9.17
CA CYS A 43 -2.39 5.09 -9.45
C CYS A 43 -2.24 4.35 -10.79
N VAL A 44 -2.30 3.02 -10.73
CA VAL A 44 -2.20 2.15 -11.90
C VAL A 44 -3.55 1.53 -12.23
N SER A 45 -4.15 2.00 -13.30
CA SER A 45 -5.42 1.49 -13.83
C SER A 45 -5.16 0.52 -14.99
N ARG A 46 -5.51 -0.76 -14.81
CA ARG A 46 -5.38 -1.80 -15.83
C ARG A 46 -6.51 -2.82 -15.72
N PRO A 47 -6.94 -3.45 -16.80
CA PRO A 47 -7.91 -4.53 -16.77
C PRO A 47 -7.52 -5.66 -15.81
N ARG A 48 -8.47 -6.53 -15.48
CA ARG A 48 -8.18 -7.76 -14.71
C ARG A 48 -7.14 -8.61 -15.45
N ARG A 49 -6.36 -9.41 -14.70
CA ARG A 49 -5.31 -10.34 -15.19
C ARG A 49 -4.07 -9.67 -15.79
N PHE A 50 -3.87 -8.38 -15.65
CA PHE A 50 -2.66 -7.66 -16.10
C PHE A 50 -1.52 -7.62 -15.05
N GLY A 51 -1.63 -8.41 -13.98
CA GLY A 51 -0.55 -8.60 -13.00
C GLY A 51 -0.44 -7.47 -11.96
N LYS A 52 -1.50 -6.69 -11.71
CA LYS A 52 -1.51 -5.59 -10.72
C LYS A 52 -1.15 -6.08 -9.31
N SER A 53 -1.84 -7.12 -8.82
CA SER A 53 -1.58 -7.68 -7.49
C SER A 53 -0.18 -8.31 -7.39
N MET A 54 0.33 -8.88 -8.49
CA MET A 54 1.71 -9.39 -8.56
C MET A 54 2.72 -8.23 -8.41
N ALA A 55 2.48 -7.10 -9.09
CA ALA A 55 3.30 -5.91 -8.95
C ALA A 55 3.27 -5.36 -7.50
N ALA A 56 2.09 -5.30 -6.88
CA ALA A 56 1.96 -4.90 -5.47
C ALA A 56 2.71 -5.85 -4.52
N ASN A 57 2.65 -7.18 -4.77
CA ASN A 57 3.41 -8.17 -3.99
C ASN A 57 4.93 -8.01 -4.16
N MET A 58 5.39 -7.73 -5.38
CA MET A 58 6.78 -7.45 -5.69
C MET A 58 7.28 -6.18 -4.98
N LEU A 59 6.52 -5.08 -5.06
CA LEU A 59 6.85 -3.84 -4.36
C LEU A 59 6.87 -4.03 -2.84
N ALA A 60 5.90 -4.78 -2.28
CA ALA A 60 5.89 -5.09 -0.86
C ALA A 60 7.15 -5.85 -0.44
N ALA A 61 7.54 -6.87 -1.19
CA ALA A 61 8.74 -7.64 -0.91
C ALA A 61 10.03 -6.82 -1.05
N TYR A 62 10.07 -5.86 -1.98
CA TYR A 62 11.25 -5.03 -2.23
C TYR A 62 11.47 -3.99 -1.13
N TYR A 63 10.43 -3.25 -0.74
CA TYR A 63 10.58 -2.12 0.17
C TYR A 63 10.64 -2.52 1.66
N LYS A 64 10.02 -3.64 2.06
CA LYS A 64 9.88 -4.00 3.48
C LYS A 64 11.22 -4.21 4.19
N LYS A 65 11.36 -3.64 5.39
CA LYS A 65 12.63 -3.62 6.14
C LYS A 65 12.86 -4.80 7.11
N ASP A 66 11.84 -5.59 7.40
CA ASP A 66 11.89 -6.64 8.43
C ASP A 66 12.33 -8.02 7.91
N GLU A 67 12.66 -8.14 6.63
CA GLU A 67 13.12 -9.37 5.99
C GLU A 67 14.17 -9.04 4.93
N ASP A 68 15.30 -9.73 4.92
CA ASP A 68 16.26 -9.65 3.80
C ASP A 68 15.67 -10.36 2.58
N THR A 69 15.21 -9.58 1.63
CA THR A 69 14.66 -10.04 0.36
C THR A 69 15.60 -9.83 -0.82
N LYS A 70 16.82 -9.30 -0.61
CA LYS A 70 17.82 -9.07 -1.67
C LYS A 70 18.00 -10.28 -2.58
N PRO A 71 18.11 -11.54 -2.07
CA PRO A 71 18.29 -12.72 -2.92
C PRO A 71 17.14 -12.97 -3.92
N LEU A 72 15.95 -12.38 -3.69
CA LEU A 72 14.81 -12.48 -4.62
C LEU A 72 14.97 -11.56 -5.83
N PHE A 73 15.77 -10.50 -5.70
CA PHE A 73 15.88 -9.43 -6.70
C PHE A 73 17.23 -9.42 -7.43
N ASP A 74 18.28 -10.05 -6.88
CA ASP A 74 19.64 -10.02 -7.46
C ASP A 74 19.73 -10.53 -8.92
N LYS A 75 18.77 -11.33 -9.36
CA LYS A 75 18.70 -11.87 -10.71
C LYS A 75 17.66 -11.18 -11.60
N LEU A 76 16.98 -10.17 -11.08
CA LEU A 76 15.93 -9.44 -11.79
C LEU A 76 16.48 -8.13 -12.39
N LEU A 77 15.75 -7.54 -13.31
CA LEU A 77 16.14 -6.31 -14.01
C LEU A 77 16.50 -5.17 -13.05
N ILE A 78 15.78 -5.04 -11.94
CA ILE A 78 16.02 -3.99 -10.93
C ILE A 78 17.42 -4.03 -10.34
N SER A 79 18.08 -5.19 -10.27
CA SER A 79 19.44 -5.30 -9.70
C SER A 79 20.49 -4.47 -10.47
N GLN A 80 20.18 -4.07 -11.70
CA GLN A 80 21.04 -3.25 -12.54
C GLN A 80 20.78 -1.73 -12.36
N ALA A 81 19.71 -1.36 -11.68
CA ALA A 81 19.36 0.03 -11.46
C ALA A 81 20.24 0.67 -10.37
N LYS A 82 20.65 1.93 -10.58
CA LYS A 82 21.45 2.67 -9.58
C LYS A 82 20.76 2.81 -8.23
N SER A 83 19.42 2.92 -8.23
CA SER A 83 18.60 3.04 -7.02
C SER A 83 18.32 1.71 -6.32
N TYR A 84 18.87 0.58 -6.82
CA TYR A 84 18.53 -0.75 -6.32
C TYR A 84 18.75 -0.90 -4.81
N GLU A 85 19.95 -0.58 -4.32
CA GLU A 85 20.28 -0.78 -2.91
C GLU A 85 19.79 0.37 -2.02
N GLU A 86 19.51 1.53 -2.59
CA GLU A 86 19.06 2.72 -1.86
C GLU A 86 17.71 2.52 -1.17
N HIS A 87 16.80 1.80 -1.83
CA HIS A 87 15.43 1.60 -1.37
C HIS A 87 15.11 0.16 -0.94
N LEU A 88 15.99 -0.79 -1.25
CA LEU A 88 15.78 -2.20 -0.91
C LEU A 88 15.77 -2.41 0.60
N ASN A 89 14.68 -2.98 1.12
CA ASN A 89 14.51 -3.30 2.54
C ASN A 89 14.65 -2.10 3.50
N GLN A 90 14.19 -0.91 3.09
CA GLN A 90 14.38 0.32 3.88
C GLN A 90 13.12 0.80 4.61
N TYR A 91 11.92 0.33 4.26
CA TYR A 91 10.67 0.96 4.68
C TYR A 91 9.74 0.02 5.45
N ASP A 92 8.87 0.62 6.25
CA ASP A 92 7.64 -0.05 6.66
C ASP A 92 6.65 -0.04 5.51
N VAL A 93 6.14 -1.22 5.17
CA VAL A 93 5.20 -1.40 4.08
C VAL A 93 3.84 -1.77 4.61
N ILE A 94 2.83 -0.97 4.30
CA ILE A 94 1.43 -1.32 4.50
C ILE A 94 0.89 -1.86 3.17
N ARG A 95 0.38 -3.10 3.17
CA ARG A 95 -0.23 -3.69 1.98
C ARG A 95 -1.63 -4.19 2.29
N ILE A 96 -2.61 -3.64 1.57
CA ILE A 96 -4.02 -4.00 1.71
C ILE A 96 -4.65 -4.32 0.36
N ASN A 97 -5.67 -5.19 0.40
CA ASN A 97 -6.59 -5.42 -0.71
C ASN A 97 -7.98 -4.98 -0.26
N MET A 98 -8.49 -3.90 -0.84
CA MET A 98 -9.78 -3.33 -0.47
C MET A 98 -10.95 -4.26 -0.76
N GLN A 99 -10.88 -5.06 -1.82
CA GLN A 99 -11.92 -6.02 -2.15
C GLN A 99 -12.07 -7.10 -1.07
N GLN A 100 -10.96 -7.51 -0.43
CA GLN A 100 -11.02 -8.48 0.67
C GLN A 100 -11.81 -7.91 1.85
N PHE A 101 -11.48 -6.70 2.29
CA PHE A 101 -12.22 -6.05 3.38
C PHE A 101 -13.71 -5.88 3.06
N LEU A 102 -14.01 -5.49 1.81
CA LEU A 102 -15.39 -5.30 1.37
C LEU A 102 -16.18 -6.61 1.39
N SER A 103 -15.57 -7.72 0.99
CA SER A 103 -16.22 -9.04 0.97
C SER A 103 -16.46 -9.65 2.36
N GLU A 104 -15.77 -9.16 3.38
CA GLU A 104 -15.86 -9.65 4.76
C GLU A 104 -16.78 -8.79 5.65
N THR A 105 -17.45 -7.76 5.09
CA THR A 105 -18.25 -6.79 5.83
C THR A 105 -19.60 -6.54 5.15
N HIS A 106 -20.58 -6.07 5.90
CA HIS A 106 -21.94 -5.84 5.41
C HIS A 106 -22.15 -4.43 4.83
N ASN A 107 -21.32 -3.48 5.24
CA ASN A 107 -21.40 -2.09 4.78
C ASN A 107 -20.05 -1.42 4.84
N MET A 108 -19.97 -0.22 4.27
CA MET A 108 -18.72 0.51 4.15
C MET A 108 -18.17 1.01 5.51
N GLU A 109 -19.04 1.39 6.43
CA GLU A 109 -18.57 1.88 7.75
C GLU A 109 -17.88 0.76 8.53
N GLU A 110 -18.46 -0.44 8.49
CA GLU A 110 -17.86 -1.65 9.05
C GLU A 110 -16.52 -1.96 8.36
N MET A 111 -16.46 -1.88 7.03
CA MET A 111 -15.24 -2.09 6.27
C MET A 111 -14.12 -1.13 6.69
N LEU A 112 -14.42 0.17 6.75
CA LEU A 112 -13.42 1.18 7.15
C LEU A 112 -13.02 1.07 8.62
N SER A 113 -13.96 0.70 9.49
CA SER A 113 -13.68 0.45 10.91
C SER A 113 -12.74 -0.75 11.08
N LYS A 114 -13.04 -1.86 10.41
CA LYS A 114 -12.23 -3.08 10.42
C LYS A 114 -10.83 -2.82 9.88
N LEU A 115 -10.73 -2.14 8.74
CA LEU A 115 -9.45 -1.75 8.15
C LEU A 115 -8.61 -0.92 9.11
N ARG A 116 -9.18 0.14 9.68
CA ARG A 116 -8.47 1.00 10.65
C ARG A 116 -7.99 0.22 11.86
N ASN A 117 -8.87 -0.59 12.46
CA ASN A 117 -8.55 -1.37 13.65
C ASN A 117 -7.40 -2.35 13.40
N TYR A 118 -7.42 -3.07 12.29
CA TYR A 118 -6.36 -4.03 11.96
C TYR A 118 -5.01 -3.36 11.72
N LEU A 119 -4.99 -2.24 11.01
CA LEU A 119 -3.76 -1.47 10.81
C LEU A 119 -3.23 -0.90 12.12
N ILE A 120 -4.11 -0.39 12.98
CA ILE A 120 -3.72 0.12 14.30
C ILE A 120 -3.12 -1.01 15.15
N MET A 121 -3.74 -2.19 15.17
CA MET A 121 -3.23 -3.36 15.91
C MET A 121 -1.85 -3.76 15.41
N ASP A 122 -1.67 -3.96 14.10
CA ASP A 122 -0.37 -4.30 13.51
C ASP A 122 0.72 -3.26 13.87
N LEU A 123 0.39 -1.96 13.82
CA LEU A 123 1.32 -0.88 14.16
C LEU A 123 1.67 -0.87 15.66
N GLN A 124 0.68 -1.03 16.53
CA GLN A 124 0.91 -1.04 17.97
C GLN A 124 1.70 -2.25 18.43
N GLU A 125 1.46 -3.43 17.84
CA GLU A 125 2.23 -4.63 18.09
C GLU A 125 3.69 -4.52 17.58
N ALA A 126 3.87 -3.95 16.39
CA ALA A 126 5.23 -3.77 15.83
C ALA A 126 6.05 -2.73 16.61
N TYR A 127 5.40 -1.78 17.26
CA TYR A 127 6.01 -0.64 17.92
C TYR A 127 5.58 -0.50 19.39
N GLU A 128 5.63 -1.57 20.15
CA GLU A 128 5.21 -1.63 21.58
C GLU A 128 5.87 -0.57 22.48
N LYS A 129 7.06 -0.09 22.10
CA LYS A 129 7.81 0.92 22.86
C LYS A 129 7.29 2.34 22.66
N ILE A 130 6.42 2.56 21.69
CA ILE A 130 5.86 3.88 21.42
C ILE A 130 4.71 4.18 22.39
N ARG A 131 4.74 5.35 23.00
CA ARG A 131 3.59 5.89 23.71
C ARG A 131 2.67 6.57 22.71
N PHE A 132 1.67 5.84 22.20
CA PHE A 132 0.68 6.37 21.29
C PHE A 132 -0.21 7.43 21.95
N ARG A 133 -0.38 8.58 21.29
CA ARG A 133 -1.21 9.70 21.78
C ARG A 133 -2.69 9.36 21.72
N GLU A 134 -3.12 8.71 20.66
CA GLU A 134 -4.50 8.28 20.43
C GLU A 134 -4.52 6.87 19.81
N LYS A 135 -4.90 5.89 20.63
CA LYS A 135 -4.82 4.46 20.24
C LYS A 135 -5.89 4.01 19.25
N THR A 136 -6.90 4.84 18.97
CA THR A 136 -8.03 4.54 18.09
C THR A 136 -7.99 5.29 16.76
N SER A 137 -7.04 6.22 16.61
CA SER A 137 -6.85 6.99 15.38
C SER A 137 -5.71 6.42 14.55
N LEU A 138 -6.02 5.89 13.35
CA LEU A 138 -5.01 5.38 12.42
C LEU A 138 -4.00 6.47 12.02
N VAL A 139 -4.50 7.66 11.68
CA VAL A 139 -3.65 8.78 11.25
C VAL A 139 -2.70 9.18 12.37
N GLN A 140 -3.20 9.30 13.62
CA GLN A 140 -2.35 9.65 14.75
C GLN A 140 -1.35 8.53 15.08
N THR A 141 -1.77 7.27 15.02
CA THR A 141 -0.88 6.11 15.21
C THR A 141 0.28 6.13 14.20
N MET A 142 0.00 6.39 12.93
CA MET A 142 1.05 6.49 11.89
C MET A 142 1.96 7.70 12.12
N LYS A 143 1.43 8.85 12.53
CA LYS A 143 2.25 10.02 12.90
C LYS A 143 3.18 9.73 14.07
N ASP A 144 2.70 9.01 15.09
CA ASP A 144 3.51 8.66 16.25
C ASP A 144 4.64 7.68 15.87
N VAL A 145 4.36 6.69 15.01
CA VAL A 145 5.40 5.78 14.48
C VAL A 145 6.41 6.55 13.63
N PHE A 146 5.96 7.41 12.72
CA PHE A 146 6.85 8.22 11.90
C PHE A 146 7.73 9.17 12.73
N ALA A 147 7.15 9.82 13.73
CA ALA A 147 7.92 10.68 14.64
C ALA A 147 8.99 9.91 15.44
N TYR A 148 8.73 8.63 15.74
CA TYR A 148 9.69 7.78 16.45
C TYR A 148 10.79 7.21 15.54
N THR A 149 10.42 6.81 14.32
CA THR A 149 11.34 6.11 13.39
C THR A 149 12.08 7.03 12.45
N GLY A 150 11.51 8.19 12.12
CA GLY A 150 11.96 9.05 11.03
C GLY A 150 11.77 8.42 9.63
N CYS A 151 11.17 7.24 9.54
CA CYS A 151 11.01 6.48 8.29
C CYS A 151 9.56 6.55 7.81
N PRO A 152 9.31 7.08 6.61
CA PRO A 152 7.96 7.12 6.04
C PRO A 152 7.51 5.74 5.57
N PHE A 153 6.20 5.58 5.41
CA PHE A 153 5.59 4.33 4.97
C PHE A 153 5.48 4.24 3.45
N ILE A 154 5.65 3.03 2.93
CA ILE A 154 5.21 2.64 1.59
C ILE A 154 3.82 2.02 1.72
N ILE A 155 2.81 2.64 1.14
CA ILE A 155 1.41 2.21 1.26
C ILE A 155 0.94 1.65 -0.09
N LEU A 156 0.62 0.37 -0.12
CA LEU A 156 0.20 -0.36 -1.32
C LEU A 156 -1.27 -0.77 -1.17
N ILE A 157 -2.13 -0.22 -2.01
CA ILE A 157 -3.58 -0.45 -2.00
C ILE A 157 -3.99 -1.14 -3.28
N ASP A 158 -4.34 -2.42 -3.20
CA ASP A 158 -4.86 -3.18 -4.33
C ASP A 158 -6.39 -3.10 -4.37
N GLU A 159 -6.96 -3.08 -5.59
CA GLU A 159 -8.40 -2.99 -5.85
C GLU A 159 -9.06 -1.77 -5.15
N TRP A 160 -8.35 -0.61 -5.13
CA TRP A 160 -8.83 0.61 -4.46
C TRP A 160 -10.23 1.04 -4.92
N ASP A 161 -10.57 0.71 -6.16
CA ASP A 161 -11.82 1.11 -6.83
C ASP A 161 -12.98 0.12 -6.63
N CYS A 162 -12.80 -0.93 -5.83
CA CYS A 162 -13.82 -1.97 -5.62
C CYS A 162 -15.15 -1.38 -5.14
N LEU A 163 -15.12 -0.38 -4.26
CA LEU A 163 -16.30 0.26 -3.74
C LEU A 163 -17.13 0.96 -4.82
N PHE A 164 -16.46 1.61 -5.79
CA PHE A 164 -17.16 2.26 -6.91
C PHE A 164 -17.80 1.27 -7.87
N ARG A 165 -17.31 0.04 -7.90
CA ARG A 165 -17.88 -1.05 -8.70
C ARG A 165 -19.05 -1.72 -8.02
N GLU A 166 -19.00 -1.90 -6.70
CA GLU A 166 -20.02 -2.57 -5.91
C GLU A 166 -21.15 -1.60 -5.48
N TYR A 167 -20.81 -0.38 -5.04
CA TYR A 167 -21.73 0.65 -4.54
C TYR A 167 -21.93 1.77 -5.57
N GLN A 168 -22.25 1.42 -6.83
CA GLN A 168 -22.34 2.38 -7.94
C GLN A 168 -23.35 3.52 -7.70
N LYS A 169 -24.44 3.22 -7.02
CA LYS A 169 -25.55 4.18 -6.77
C LYS A 169 -25.41 4.90 -5.43
N ASP A 170 -24.64 4.39 -4.50
CA ASP A 170 -24.48 4.95 -3.16
C ASP A 170 -23.38 6.02 -3.16
N LYS A 171 -23.79 7.25 -3.47
CA LYS A 171 -22.87 8.39 -3.51
C LYS A 171 -22.34 8.80 -2.14
N GLU A 172 -23.11 8.56 -1.08
CA GLU A 172 -22.69 8.85 0.28
C GLU A 172 -21.55 7.90 0.71
N ALA A 173 -21.73 6.59 0.47
CA ALA A 173 -20.67 5.62 0.72
C ALA A 173 -19.39 5.94 -0.08
N GLN A 174 -19.53 6.27 -1.36
CA GLN A 174 -18.38 6.68 -2.19
C GLN A 174 -17.66 7.90 -1.63
N LYS A 175 -18.42 8.91 -1.17
CA LYS A 175 -17.85 10.12 -0.56
C LYS A 175 -17.11 9.80 0.74
N LYS A 176 -17.72 9.06 1.66
CA LYS A 176 -17.09 8.65 2.93
C LYS A 176 -15.78 7.89 2.69
N TYR A 177 -15.75 7.02 1.68
CA TYR A 177 -14.54 6.29 1.30
C TYR A 177 -13.43 7.20 0.79
N LEU A 178 -13.76 8.14 -0.11
CA LEU A 178 -12.79 9.12 -0.60
C LEU A 178 -12.29 10.04 0.52
N ASP A 179 -13.16 10.45 1.41
CA ASP A 179 -12.79 11.28 2.55
C ASP A 179 -11.84 10.53 3.51
N PHE A 180 -12.07 9.22 3.69
CA PHE A 180 -11.14 8.36 4.43
C PHE A 180 -9.77 8.27 3.74
N LEU A 181 -9.71 7.97 2.45
CA LEU A 181 -8.44 7.90 1.71
C LEU A 181 -7.71 9.24 1.73
N ARG A 182 -8.43 10.35 1.57
CA ARG A 182 -7.86 11.70 1.66
C ARG A 182 -7.26 11.97 3.03
N ALA A 183 -8.00 11.73 4.11
CA ALA A 183 -7.53 11.95 5.47
C ALA A 183 -6.31 11.08 5.82
N TRP A 184 -6.27 9.87 5.28
CA TRP A 184 -5.19 8.92 5.54
C TRP A 184 -3.94 9.20 4.73
N LEU A 185 -4.06 9.60 3.46
CA LEU A 185 -2.92 9.67 2.53
C LEU A 185 -2.48 11.09 2.20
N LYS A 186 -3.43 12.02 1.99
CA LYS A 186 -3.12 13.33 1.42
C LYS A 186 -2.43 14.23 2.44
N ASP A 187 -1.39 14.92 1.99
CA ASP A 187 -0.64 15.91 2.77
C ASP A 187 -0.10 15.35 4.11
N GLN A 188 0.27 14.06 4.11
CA GLN A 188 0.83 13.38 5.28
C GLN A 188 2.34 13.15 5.11
N ASP A 189 3.12 13.62 6.09
CA ASP A 189 4.59 13.47 6.09
C ASP A 189 5.03 12.01 6.24
N TYR A 190 4.22 11.18 6.89
CA TYR A 190 4.50 9.76 7.04
C TYR A 190 4.31 8.94 5.76
N VAL A 191 3.77 9.52 4.69
CA VAL A 191 3.61 8.83 3.40
C VAL A 191 4.84 9.06 2.55
N GLY A 192 5.66 8.03 2.37
CA GLY A 192 6.78 8.03 1.42
C GLY A 192 6.33 7.68 0.00
N LEU A 193 5.35 6.78 -0.12
CA LEU A 193 4.71 6.41 -1.38
C LEU A 193 3.31 5.87 -1.11
N ALA A 194 2.33 6.26 -1.91
CA ALA A 194 1.03 5.61 -2.00
C ALA A 194 0.84 5.04 -3.41
N TYR A 195 0.92 3.72 -3.55
CA TYR A 195 0.75 3.01 -4.82
C TYR A 195 -0.60 2.29 -4.82
N MET A 196 -1.50 2.73 -5.66
CA MET A 196 -2.87 2.20 -5.75
C MET A 196 -3.08 1.48 -7.07
N THR A 197 -3.71 0.30 -7.03
CA THR A 197 -4.09 -0.43 -8.24
C THR A 197 -5.59 -0.64 -8.32
N GLY A 198 -6.14 -0.52 -9.53
CA GLY A 198 -7.55 -0.70 -9.80
C GLY A 198 -7.83 -0.95 -11.27
N ILE A 199 -9.12 -0.99 -11.61
CA ILE A 199 -9.61 -1.09 -12.99
C ILE A 199 -10.02 0.30 -13.49
N LEU A 200 -10.59 1.11 -12.60
CA LEU A 200 -11.15 2.40 -12.92
C LEU A 200 -10.12 3.52 -12.74
N PRO A 201 -10.07 4.51 -13.63
CA PRO A 201 -9.21 5.67 -13.45
C PRO A 201 -9.76 6.61 -12.37
N ILE A 202 -8.92 7.18 -11.53
CA ILE A 202 -9.29 8.10 -10.44
C ILE A 202 -10.15 9.28 -10.95
N LYS A 203 -9.79 9.87 -12.08
CA LYS A 203 -10.48 11.04 -12.65
C LYS A 203 -11.99 10.87 -12.88
N LYS A 204 -12.50 9.64 -12.90
CA LYS A 204 -13.92 9.37 -13.17
C LYS A 204 -14.81 9.51 -11.92
N TYR A 205 -14.24 9.45 -10.71
CA TYR A 205 -14.99 9.30 -9.46
C TYR A 205 -14.66 10.36 -8.41
N GLY A 206 -13.63 11.16 -8.61
CA GLY A 206 -13.29 12.27 -7.73
C GLY A 206 -13.57 13.64 -8.36
N SER A 207 -13.96 14.63 -7.57
CA SER A 207 -13.79 16.03 -7.94
C SER A 207 -12.28 16.27 -8.21
N HIS A 208 -11.92 17.21 -9.08
CA HIS A 208 -10.53 17.47 -9.51
C HIS A 208 -9.48 17.66 -8.40
N SER A 209 -9.87 17.60 -7.12
CA SER A 209 -9.01 17.75 -5.93
C SER A 209 -9.15 16.59 -4.92
N ALA A 210 -9.65 15.41 -5.32
CA ALA A 210 -10.01 14.36 -4.36
C ALA A 210 -8.80 13.59 -3.77
N LEU A 211 -7.67 13.50 -4.48
CA LEU A 211 -6.40 12.90 -4.02
C LEU A 211 -5.24 13.71 -4.57
#